data_15a8656b79a2673faeaed609518a60b5
#
_entry.id   15a8656b79a2673faeaed609518a60b5
#
_cell.length_a   1.000
_cell.length_b   1.000
_cell.length_c   1.000
_cell.angle_alpha   90.00
_cell.angle_beta   90.00
_cell.angle_gamma   90.00
#
_symmetry.space_group_name_H-M   'P 1'
#
loop_
_entity.id
_entity.type
_entity.pdbx_description
1 polymer ?
#
loop_
_entity_poly.entity_id
_entity_poly.type
_entity_poly.pdbx_seq_one_letter_code
_entity_poly.pdbx_strand_id
1 'polypeptide(L)'
;MVKGAFDGITVLDFTQGIAGPHASMLLALHGADVIKIEPLEGDWGRALGDIKGDHCAHSIAYNRGKRSIALDLKSADGIAVVKKLAAKADVVLESFRPGVIKRLGFGYEDIKKVNPKVVYCSVSGFGQTGPYSKRPTVDGLIQAFSGMMVMNKLPTARRGGRA
;
A
#
# COMPACT_ATOMS: atom_id res chain seq x y z
N MET A 1 15.72 24.14 9.03
CA MET A 1 14.75 23.03 9.26
C MET A 1 15.52 21.84 9.83
N VAL A 2 15.00 21.18 10.85
CA VAL A 2 15.58 19.94 11.37
C VAL A 2 15.37 18.87 10.30
N LYS A 3 16.45 18.20 9.90
CA LYS A 3 16.38 17.09 8.94
C LYS A 3 15.62 15.90 9.57
N GLY A 4 14.70 15.32 8.83
CA GLY A 4 14.03 14.09 9.22
C GLY A 4 14.95 12.86 9.11
N ALA A 5 14.59 11.76 9.76
CA ALA A 5 15.39 10.53 9.74
C ALA A 5 15.55 9.94 8.33
N PHE A 6 14.62 10.24 7.42
CA PHE A 6 14.60 9.74 6.04
C PHE A 6 14.83 10.86 4.99
N ASP A 7 15.41 11.99 5.39
CA ASP A 7 15.78 13.04 4.44
C ASP A 7 16.73 12.49 3.36
N GLY A 8 16.39 12.74 2.09
CA GLY A 8 17.15 12.28 0.94
C GLY A 8 16.76 10.87 0.46
N ILE A 9 15.87 10.18 1.14
CA ILE A 9 15.32 8.88 0.72
C ILE A 9 14.11 9.10 -0.20
N THR A 10 14.13 8.49 -1.37
CA THR A 10 13.01 8.48 -2.33
C THR A 10 12.26 7.16 -2.25
N VAL A 11 10.95 7.24 -2.05
CA VAL A 11 10.06 6.08 -1.93
C VAL A 11 9.07 6.06 -3.08
N LEU A 12 8.99 4.95 -3.80
CA LEU A 12 7.99 4.70 -4.82
C LEU A 12 6.90 3.81 -4.23
N ASP A 13 5.69 4.36 -4.12
CA ASP A 13 4.57 3.75 -3.39
C ASP A 13 3.45 3.32 -4.34
N PHE A 14 3.31 2.00 -4.58
CA PHE A 14 2.21 1.40 -5.36
C PHE A 14 1.07 0.89 -4.46
N THR A 15 1.12 1.20 -3.17
CA THR A 15 0.17 0.64 -2.23
C THR A 15 -1.20 1.33 -2.29
N GLN A 16 -2.25 0.59 -1.92
CA GLN A 16 -3.61 1.10 -1.86
C GLN A 16 -4.27 0.72 -0.52
N GLY A 17 -5.30 1.47 -0.16
CA GLY A 17 -6.09 1.23 1.05
C GLY A 17 -5.45 1.78 2.32
N ILE A 18 -5.04 0.91 3.27
CA ILE A 18 -4.60 1.34 4.60
C ILE A 18 -3.15 0.96 4.91
N ALA A 19 -2.84 -0.33 4.99
CA ALA A 19 -1.58 -0.80 5.58
C ALA A 19 -0.33 -0.26 4.85
N GLY A 20 -0.29 -0.40 3.53
CA GLY A 20 0.78 0.14 2.72
C GLY A 20 0.82 1.67 2.70
N PRO A 21 -0.32 2.36 2.42
CA PRO A 21 -0.36 3.81 2.46
C PRO A 21 0.03 4.40 3.83
N HIS A 22 -0.34 3.75 4.94
CA HIS A 22 0.08 4.18 6.27
C HIS A 22 1.59 4.04 6.45
N ALA A 23 2.18 2.92 6.03
CA ALA A 23 3.62 2.71 6.12
C ALA A 23 4.39 3.78 5.33
N SER A 24 4.03 4.03 4.07
CA SER A 24 4.68 5.05 3.25
C SER A 24 4.42 6.48 3.72
N MET A 25 3.25 6.75 4.34
CA MET A 25 2.99 8.03 5.00
C MET A 25 3.94 8.27 6.18
N LEU A 26 4.19 7.27 7.00
CA LEU A 26 5.16 7.41 8.11
C LEU A 26 6.55 7.77 7.57
N LEU A 27 6.99 7.14 6.48
CA LEU A 27 8.25 7.51 5.83
C LEU A 27 8.23 8.98 5.37
N ALA A 28 7.12 9.44 4.74
CA ALA A 28 6.97 10.83 4.32
C ALA A 28 7.01 11.80 5.51
N LEU A 29 6.30 11.52 6.60
CA LEU A 29 6.27 12.35 7.80
C LEU A 29 7.65 12.43 8.49
N HIS A 30 8.52 11.45 8.26
CA HIS A 30 9.89 11.44 8.74
C HIS A 30 10.93 11.92 7.72
N GLY A 31 10.51 12.57 6.63
CA GLY A 31 11.39 13.27 5.70
C GLY A 31 11.64 12.62 4.35
N ALA A 32 11.11 11.41 4.10
CA ALA A 32 11.24 10.80 2.78
C ALA A 32 10.41 11.52 1.71
N ASP A 33 10.94 11.57 0.49
CA ASP A 33 10.18 11.98 -0.70
C ASP A 33 9.37 10.80 -1.24
N VAL A 34 8.10 10.74 -0.89
CA VAL A 34 7.21 9.64 -1.28
C VAL A 34 6.40 10.00 -2.51
N ILE A 35 6.56 9.21 -3.58
CA ILE A 35 5.81 9.33 -4.83
C ILE A 35 4.82 8.16 -4.91
N LYS A 36 3.54 8.46 -4.73
CA LYS A 36 2.47 7.49 -4.83
C LYS A 36 2.04 7.32 -6.29
N ILE A 37 2.07 6.09 -6.78
CA ILE A 37 1.56 5.70 -8.09
C ILE A 37 0.12 5.22 -7.93
N GLU A 38 -0.80 5.90 -8.56
CA GLU A 38 -2.22 5.56 -8.52
C GLU A 38 -2.72 5.14 -9.91
N PRO A 39 -3.73 4.26 -10.01
CA PRO A 39 -4.46 4.08 -11.26
C PRO A 39 -5.15 5.39 -11.68
N LEU A 40 -5.63 5.49 -12.91
CA LEU A 40 -6.26 6.73 -13.41
C LEU A 40 -7.51 7.12 -12.59
N GLU A 41 -8.18 6.12 -12.02
CA GLU A 41 -9.35 6.29 -11.14
C GLU A 41 -8.97 6.70 -9.71
N GLY A 42 -7.68 6.71 -9.38
CA GLY A 42 -7.17 6.91 -8.04
C GLY A 42 -7.14 5.63 -7.18
N ASP A 43 -6.60 5.76 -5.98
CA ASP A 43 -6.65 4.72 -4.94
C ASP A 43 -8.09 4.49 -4.50
N TRP A 44 -8.54 3.24 -4.42
CA TRP A 44 -9.89 2.90 -3.94
C TRP A 44 -10.17 3.45 -2.52
N GLY A 45 -9.14 3.71 -1.72
CA GLY A 45 -9.25 4.39 -0.43
C GLY A 45 -9.80 5.83 -0.52
N ARG A 46 -9.80 6.44 -1.72
CA ARG A 46 -10.41 7.76 -1.94
C ARG A 46 -11.93 7.74 -1.93
N ALA A 47 -12.53 6.57 -2.14
CA ALA A 47 -13.98 6.36 -2.19
C ALA A 47 -14.57 5.80 -0.87
N LEU A 48 -13.82 5.82 0.23
CA LEU A 48 -14.28 5.32 1.53
C LEU A 48 -14.91 6.42 2.39
N GLY A 49 -16.21 6.33 2.60
CA GLY A 49 -16.99 7.29 3.41
C GLY A 49 -17.42 8.53 2.64
N ASP A 50 -17.59 9.64 3.34
CA ASP A 50 -18.03 10.90 2.74
C ASP A 50 -16.93 11.51 1.89
N ILE A 51 -17.23 11.75 0.62
CA ILE A 51 -16.31 12.30 -0.37
C ILE A 51 -16.53 13.80 -0.50
N LYS A 52 -15.45 14.58 -0.46
CA LYS A 52 -15.42 16.01 -0.76
C LYS A 52 -14.39 16.28 -1.84
N GLY A 53 -14.85 16.65 -3.03
CA GLY A 53 -14.00 16.72 -4.22
C GLY A 53 -13.48 15.32 -4.59
N ASP A 54 -12.18 15.15 -4.67
CA ASP A 54 -11.48 13.89 -4.96
C ASP A 54 -10.86 13.24 -3.72
N HIS A 55 -11.26 13.67 -2.52
CA HIS A 55 -10.75 13.19 -1.24
C HIS A 55 -11.87 12.77 -0.27
N CYS A 56 -11.52 11.87 0.64
CA CYS A 56 -12.29 11.55 1.82
C CYS A 56 -11.37 11.55 3.06
N ALA A 57 -11.94 11.50 4.26
CA ALA A 57 -11.17 11.50 5.50
C ALA A 57 -10.12 10.36 5.51
N HIS A 58 -10.46 9.19 4.98
CA HIS A 58 -9.58 8.04 4.86
C HIS A 58 -8.36 8.35 3.97
N SER A 59 -8.57 8.86 2.76
CA SER A 59 -7.47 9.16 1.83
C SER A 59 -6.52 10.22 2.38
N ILE A 60 -7.05 11.23 3.07
CA ILE A 60 -6.25 12.27 3.74
C ILE A 60 -5.46 11.66 4.90
N ALA A 61 -6.09 10.82 5.74
CA ALA A 61 -5.45 10.25 6.92
C ALA A 61 -4.18 9.44 6.59
N TYR A 62 -4.19 8.70 5.46
CA TYR A 62 -3.12 7.76 5.12
C TYR A 62 -2.17 8.22 4.00
N ASN A 63 -2.36 9.44 3.45
CA ASN A 63 -1.52 9.90 2.34
C ASN A 63 -0.89 11.28 2.55
N ARG A 64 -0.87 11.77 3.78
CA ARG A 64 -0.23 13.06 4.11
C ARG A 64 1.26 13.06 3.79
N GLY A 65 1.73 14.17 3.24
CA GLY A 65 3.13 14.37 2.92
C GLY A 65 3.61 13.68 1.63
N LYS A 66 2.76 12.93 0.93
CA LYS A 66 3.10 12.28 -0.33
C LYS A 66 2.81 13.19 -1.52
N ARG A 67 3.57 13.00 -2.58
CA ARG A 67 3.21 13.42 -3.94
C ARG A 67 2.48 12.26 -4.63
N SER A 68 1.56 12.54 -5.54
CA SER A 68 0.84 11.51 -6.28
C SER A 68 0.94 11.74 -7.78
N ILE A 69 0.94 10.64 -8.53
CA ILE A 69 0.83 10.62 -9.99
C ILE A 69 -0.11 9.48 -10.40
N ALA A 70 -1.11 9.81 -11.23
CA ALA A 70 -2.00 8.81 -11.82
C ALA A 70 -1.41 8.28 -13.13
N LEU A 71 -1.25 6.96 -13.25
CA LEU A 71 -0.65 6.31 -14.41
C LEU A 71 -1.40 5.01 -14.76
N ASP A 72 -1.61 4.79 -16.05
CA ASP A 72 -2.00 3.47 -16.54
C ASP A 72 -0.77 2.56 -16.62
N LEU A 73 -0.66 1.64 -15.67
CA LEU A 73 0.46 0.68 -15.60
C LEU A 73 0.40 -0.41 -16.68
N LYS A 74 -0.59 -0.37 -17.58
CA LYS A 74 -0.67 -1.26 -18.75
C LYS A 74 -0.24 -0.56 -20.03
N SER A 75 -0.18 0.77 -20.05
CA SER A 75 0.29 1.54 -21.18
C SER A 75 1.81 1.57 -21.26
N ALA A 76 2.35 1.65 -22.48
CA ALA A 76 3.80 1.75 -22.70
C ALA A 76 4.40 2.99 -22.03
N ASP A 77 3.70 4.12 -22.09
CA ASP A 77 4.15 5.39 -21.52
C ASP A 77 4.13 5.34 -19.97
N GLY A 78 3.05 4.82 -19.37
CA GLY A 78 2.97 4.63 -17.93
C GLY A 78 4.08 3.73 -17.40
N ILE A 79 4.33 2.60 -18.08
CA ILE A 79 5.45 1.70 -17.76
C ILE A 79 6.79 2.41 -17.87
N ALA A 80 7.01 3.22 -18.92
CA ALA A 80 8.27 3.94 -19.10
C ALA A 80 8.51 4.97 -18.00
N VAL A 81 7.48 5.70 -17.57
CA VAL A 81 7.55 6.65 -16.45
C VAL A 81 7.92 5.93 -15.16
N VAL A 82 7.22 4.83 -14.81
CA VAL A 82 7.49 4.07 -13.59
C VAL A 82 8.91 3.51 -13.58
N LYS A 83 9.40 2.98 -14.69
CA LYS A 83 10.79 2.48 -14.78
C LYS A 83 11.82 3.57 -14.50
N LYS A 84 11.59 4.80 -15.00
CA LYS A 84 12.48 5.95 -14.72
C LYS A 84 12.46 6.35 -13.23
N LEU A 85 11.29 6.30 -12.59
CA LEU A 85 11.16 6.56 -11.16
C LEU A 85 11.81 5.45 -10.33
N ALA A 86 11.55 4.19 -10.65
CA ALA A 86 12.10 3.03 -9.95
C ALA A 86 13.64 2.96 -10.00
N ALA A 87 14.25 3.39 -11.10
CA ALA A 87 15.71 3.46 -11.23
C ALA A 87 16.37 4.43 -10.24
N LYS A 88 15.60 5.38 -9.68
CA LYS A 88 16.07 6.41 -8.74
C LYS A 88 15.53 6.23 -7.32
N ALA A 89 14.59 5.33 -7.12
CA ALA A 89 13.96 5.12 -5.82
C ALA A 89 14.87 4.29 -4.90
N ASP A 90 15.00 4.69 -3.65
CA ASP A 90 15.69 3.89 -2.63
C ASP A 90 14.79 2.76 -2.11
N VAL A 91 13.48 3.02 -2.04
CA VAL A 91 12.49 2.09 -1.52
C VAL A 91 11.33 1.95 -2.50
N VAL A 92 10.85 0.74 -2.69
CA VAL A 92 9.60 0.43 -3.42
C VAL A 92 8.65 -0.30 -2.49
N LEU A 93 7.42 0.20 -2.34
CA LEU A 93 6.34 -0.46 -1.61
C LEU A 93 5.20 -0.84 -2.56
N GLU A 94 4.65 -2.04 -2.40
CA GLU A 94 3.46 -2.49 -3.11
C GLU A 94 2.52 -3.27 -2.18
N SER A 95 1.22 -3.28 -2.49
CA SER A 95 0.22 -4.02 -1.72
C SER A 95 -0.75 -4.81 -2.60
N PHE A 96 -0.31 -5.23 -3.78
CA PHE A 96 -1.10 -6.07 -4.66
C PHE A 96 -1.17 -7.51 -4.15
N ARG A 97 -2.14 -8.27 -4.65
CA ARG A 97 -2.13 -9.72 -4.45
C ARG A 97 -0.83 -10.31 -5.01
N PRO A 98 -0.22 -11.30 -4.35
CA PRO A 98 1.01 -11.92 -4.81
C PRO A 98 1.00 -12.29 -6.29
N GLY A 99 2.04 -11.86 -7.00
CA GLY A 99 2.20 -12.05 -8.44
C GLY A 99 1.57 -11.01 -9.35
N VAL A 100 0.71 -10.10 -8.85
CA VAL A 100 0.10 -9.05 -9.70
C VAL A 100 1.16 -8.05 -10.15
N ILE A 101 1.92 -7.50 -9.22
CA ILE A 101 2.95 -6.51 -9.52
C ILE A 101 4.04 -7.07 -10.45
N LYS A 102 4.37 -8.36 -10.31
CA LYS A 102 5.29 -9.06 -11.21
C LYS A 102 4.75 -9.12 -12.63
N ARG A 103 3.44 -9.41 -12.82
CA ARG A 103 2.82 -9.43 -14.15
C ARG A 103 2.78 -8.05 -14.82
N LEU A 104 2.78 -6.98 -14.02
CA LEU A 104 2.88 -5.60 -14.51
C LEU A 104 4.33 -5.21 -14.86
N GLY A 105 5.32 -6.07 -14.59
CA GLY A 105 6.73 -5.82 -14.88
C GLY A 105 7.45 -4.95 -13.84
N PHE A 106 6.91 -4.87 -12.61
CA PHE A 106 7.47 -4.09 -11.50
C PHE A 106 7.71 -4.94 -10.25
N GLY A 107 7.81 -6.26 -10.38
CA GLY A 107 8.22 -7.13 -9.27
C GLY A 107 9.67 -6.90 -8.84
N TYR A 108 10.05 -7.42 -7.67
CA TYR A 108 11.40 -7.24 -7.12
C TYR A 108 12.50 -7.53 -8.15
N GLU A 109 12.43 -8.66 -8.85
CA GLU A 109 13.44 -9.05 -9.84
C GLU A 109 13.49 -8.12 -11.07
N ASP A 110 12.36 -7.46 -11.41
CA ASP A 110 12.30 -6.51 -12.50
C ASP A 110 12.93 -5.19 -12.10
N ILE A 111 12.59 -4.70 -10.90
CA ILE A 111 13.16 -3.44 -10.36
C ILE A 111 14.65 -3.60 -10.06
N LYS A 112 15.06 -4.72 -9.49
CA LYS A 112 16.48 -5.02 -9.20
C LYS A 112 17.40 -4.95 -10.42
N LYS A 113 16.90 -5.28 -11.61
CA LYS A 113 17.68 -5.16 -12.86
C LYS A 113 18.08 -3.72 -13.18
N VAL A 114 17.23 -2.75 -12.85
CA VAL A 114 17.45 -1.32 -13.11
C VAL A 114 17.96 -0.57 -11.89
N ASN A 115 17.75 -1.14 -10.69
CA ASN A 115 18.18 -0.57 -9.42
C ASN A 115 18.56 -1.68 -8.43
N PRO A 116 19.83 -2.16 -8.46
CA PRO A 116 20.27 -3.26 -7.61
C PRO A 116 20.29 -2.97 -6.10
N LYS A 117 20.21 -1.70 -5.70
CA LYS A 117 20.26 -1.26 -4.29
C LYS A 117 18.86 -1.09 -3.68
N VAL A 118 17.80 -1.29 -4.43
CA VAL A 118 16.45 -1.03 -3.98
C VAL A 118 16.07 -1.88 -2.76
N VAL A 119 15.46 -1.26 -1.78
CA VAL A 119 14.72 -1.95 -0.71
C VAL A 119 13.28 -2.16 -1.20
N TYR A 120 12.85 -3.40 -1.32
CA TYR A 120 11.55 -3.75 -1.87
C TYR A 120 10.65 -4.37 -0.80
N CYS A 121 9.51 -3.76 -0.54
CA CYS A 121 8.55 -4.20 0.47
C CYS A 121 7.21 -4.58 -0.17
N SER A 122 6.78 -5.82 0.00
CA SER A 122 5.48 -6.33 -0.43
C SER A 122 4.57 -6.54 0.77
N VAL A 123 3.46 -5.82 0.82
CA VAL A 123 2.44 -5.93 1.87
C VAL A 123 1.31 -6.84 1.38
N SER A 124 1.07 -7.96 2.06
CA SER A 124 -0.03 -8.87 1.73
C SER A 124 -0.54 -9.59 2.97
N GLY A 125 -1.81 -10.02 2.95
CA GLY A 125 -2.45 -10.58 4.13
C GLY A 125 -1.84 -11.88 4.64
N PHE A 126 -1.31 -12.74 3.75
CA PHE A 126 -0.70 -14.02 4.12
C PHE A 126 0.77 -14.14 3.70
N GLY A 127 1.42 -13.04 3.33
CA GLY A 127 2.80 -13.07 2.83
C GLY A 127 2.90 -13.52 1.36
N GLN A 128 4.13 -13.55 0.87
CA GLN A 128 4.43 -13.88 -0.52
C GLN A 128 4.57 -15.39 -0.77
N THR A 129 4.72 -16.18 0.28
CA THR A 129 4.94 -17.65 0.24
C THR A 129 3.97 -18.39 1.15
N GLY A 130 3.94 -19.72 1.06
CA GLY A 130 3.09 -20.56 1.89
C GLY A 130 1.73 -20.85 1.28
N PRO A 131 0.94 -21.74 1.91
CA PRO A 131 -0.29 -22.31 1.34
C PRO A 131 -1.42 -21.29 1.16
N TYR A 132 -1.41 -20.19 1.91
CA TYR A 132 -2.43 -19.16 1.86
C TYR A 132 -2.03 -17.90 1.03
N SER A 133 -0.80 -17.83 0.53
CA SER A 133 -0.29 -16.63 -0.16
C SER A 133 -1.18 -16.14 -1.31
N LYS A 134 -1.87 -17.04 -2.02
CA LYS A 134 -2.75 -16.70 -3.14
C LYS A 134 -4.18 -16.32 -2.72
N ARG A 135 -4.54 -16.48 -1.44
CA ARG A 135 -5.89 -16.17 -0.98
C ARG A 135 -6.11 -14.65 -0.92
N PRO A 136 -7.26 -14.16 -1.39
CA PRO A 136 -7.63 -12.78 -1.20
C PRO A 136 -7.86 -12.52 0.29
N THR A 137 -7.49 -11.33 0.74
CA THR A 137 -7.66 -10.92 2.13
C THR A 137 -8.20 -9.50 2.24
N VAL A 138 -9.00 -9.31 3.27
CA VAL A 138 -9.41 -8.01 3.78
C VAL A 138 -9.24 -8.04 5.29
N ASP A 139 -9.24 -6.89 5.95
CA ASP A 139 -8.99 -6.76 7.38
C ASP A 139 -9.86 -7.70 8.23
N GLY A 140 -11.19 -7.69 8.02
CA GLY A 140 -12.11 -8.56 8.76
C GLY A 140 -11.80 -10.06 8.62
N LEU A 141 -11.30 -10.51 7.47
CA LEU A 141 -10.92 -11.89 7.26
C LEU A 141 -9.67 -12.25 8.06
N ILE A 142 -8.67 -11.37 8.09
CA ILE A 142 -7.46 -11.58 8.88
C ILE A 142 -7.76 -11.54 10.37
N GLN A 143 -8.60 -10.63 10.83
CA GLN A 143 -9.06 -10.60 12.23
C GLN A 143 -9.76 -11.90 12.64
N ALA A 144 -10.62 -12.45 11.78
CA ALA A 144 -11.27 -13.73 12.02
C ALA A 144 -10.25 -14.89 12.02
N PHE A 145 -9.37 -14.93 11.06
CA PHE A 145 -8.36 -15.99 10.89
C PHE A 145 -7.34 -16.02 12.04
N SER A 146 -6.92 -14.84 12.52
CA SER A 146 -5.95 -14.72 13.63
C SER A 146 -6.58 -14.91 15.02
N GLY A 147 -7.90 -15.01 15.12
CA GLY A 147 -8.61 -15.05 16.40
C GLY A 147 -8.82 -13.66 17.04
N MET A 148 -8.37 -12.59 16.43
CA MET A 148 -8.51 -11.22 16.99
C MET A 148 -9.98 -10.84 17.20
N MET A 149 -10.89 -11.29 16.34
CA MET A 149 -12.33 -11.07 16.53
C MET A 149 -12.87 -11.69 17.83
N VAL A 150 -12.30 -12.81 18.27
CA VAL A 150 -12.72 -13.45 19.53
C VAL A 150 -12.22 -12.65 20.73
N MET A 151 -11.02 -12.10 20.65
CA MET A 151 -10.43 -11.26 21.69
C MET A 151 -11.16 -9.92 21.84
N ASN A 152 -11.65 -9.37 20.74
CA ASN A 152 -12.37 -8.08 20.70
C ASN A 152 -13.89 -8.21 20.96
N LYS A 153 -14.36 -9.34 21.46
CA LYS A 153 -15.77 -9.48 21.84
C LYS A 153 -16.10 -8.52 22.98
N LEU A 154 -17.06 -7.62 22.73
CA LEU A 154 -17.63 -6.81 23.81
C LEU A 154 -18.32 -7.75 24.83
N PRO A 155 -18.18 -7.50 26.14
CA PRO A 155 -18.79 -8.33 27.19
C PRO A 155 -20.33 -8.42 27.15
N THR A 156 -20.99 -7.59 26.36
CA THR A 156 -22.44 -7.37 26.37
C THR A 156 -23.21 -8.16 25.33
N ALA A 157 -22.59 -8.98 24.47
CA ALA A 157 -23.37 -9.92 23.65
C ALA A 157 -23.82 -11.12 24.50
N ARG A 158 -24.66 -10.89 25.56
CA ARG A 158 -25.49 -11.94 26.14
C ARG A 158 -26.36 -12.48 25.01
N ARG A 159 -26.11 -13.70 24.59
CA ARG A 159 -27.11 -14.48 23.85
C ARG A 159 -28.36 -14.45 24.72
N GLY A 160 -29.41 -13.77 24.27
CA GLY A 160 -30.71 -13.91 24.87
C GLY A 160 -31.10 -15.37 24.78
N GLY A 161 -30.91 -16.09 25.89
CA GLY A 161 -31.54 -17.39 26.07
C GLY A 161 -33.03 -17.16 26.02
N ARG A 162 -33.69 -17.64 24.97
CA ARG A 162 -35.11 -17.89 25.04
C ARG A 162 -35.24 -19.15 25.87
N ALA A 163 -35.87 -19.00 27.04
CA ALA A 163 -36.49 -20.10 27.76
C ALA A 163 -37.71 -20.61 26.96
#